data_edef5bb33c8952d7c4a674a965bbac26
#
_entry.id   edef5bb33c8952d7c4a674a965bbac26
#
_cell.length_a   1.000
_cell.length_b   1.000
_cell.length_c   1.000
_cell.angle_alpha   90.00
_cell.angle_beta   90.00
_cell.angle_gamma   90.00
#
_symmetry.space_group_name_H-M   'P 1'
#
loop_
_entity.id
_entity.type
_entity.pdbx_description
1 polymer ?
#
loop_
_entity_poly.entity_id
_entity_poly.type
_entity_poly.pdbx_seq_one_letter_code
_entity_poly.pdbx_strand_id
1 'polypeptide(L)'
;MNFLLVRCTNILGTSYKFENIKDIPENVPLIFVSNHQSLYDIIAMIWYLRRFHCKFVSKKELGKGIPSVSYNLRHGGSVLIDRKDPKQAIPVIKGLSEYIEKYKRSAVIFPEGTRSKTGKAKEFSQSGLKILCKYAPSAYVVPITINNSWKIVKYGFFPLGLGNHLTFVIHKPLAVKDYSFEELMEKTEKTVVQGIKI
;
A
#
# COMPACT_ATOMS: atom_id res chain seq x y z
N MET A 1 0.70 5.83 17.85
CA MET A 1 1.51 4.58 17.78
C MET A 1 2.38 4.50 16.52
N ASN A 2 1.85 4.65 15.29
CA ASN A 2 2.67 4.60 14.06
C ASN A 2 3.79 5.65 14.02
N PHE A 3 3.56 6.85 14.55
CA PHE A 3 4.60 7.86 14.72
C PHE A 3 5.79 7.35 15.56
N LEU A 4 5.51 6.70 16.69
CA LEU A 4 6.56 6.15 17.54
C LEU A 4 7.36 5.05 16.83
N LEU A 5 6.70 4.18 16.07
CA LEU A 5 7.38 3.15 15.29
C LEU A 5 8.30 3.73 14.22
N VAL A 6 7.86 4.78 13.51
CA VAL A 6 8.72 5.52 12.57
C VAL A 6 9.92 6.13 13.32
N ARG A 7 9.69 6.73 14.51
CA ARG A 7 10.78 7.31 15.32
C ARG A 7 11.77 6.28 15.83
N CYS A 8 11.29 5.10 16.25
CA CYS A 8 12.19 3.99 16.64
C CYS A 8 13.12 3.59 15.49
N THR A 9 12.63 3.54 14.25
CA THR A 9 13.50 3.25 13.10
C THR A 9 14.43 4.42 12.75
N ASN A 10 14.02 5.67 13.00
CA ASN A 10 14.93 6.82 12.85
C ASN A 10 16.12 6.75 13.82
N ILE A 11 15.95 6.26 15.05
CA ILE A 11 17.06 6.03 16.01
C ILE A 11 18.08 5.04 15.42
N LEU A 12 17.62 4.08 14.62
CA LEU A 12 18.49 3.16 13.88
C LEU A 12 19.11 3.76 12.61
N GLY A 13 19.01 5.08 12.42
CA GLY A 13 19.52 5.78 11.24
C GLY A 13 18.65 5.63 9.98
N THR A 14 17.44 5.01 10.11
CA THR A 14 16.53 4.88 8.96
C THR A 14 15.85 6.20 8.66
N SER A 15 15.85 6.64 7.41
CA SER A 15 15.12 7.82 6.95
C SER A 15 14.03 7.45 5.93
N TYR A 16 13.00 8.29 5.86
CA TYR A 16 11.86 8.14 4.96
C TYR A 16 11.71 9.38 4.09
N LYS A 17 11.74 9.20 2.77
CA LYS A 17 11.51 10.27 1.80
C LYS A 17 10.26 9.94 0.99
N PHE A 18 9.30 10.85 0.97
CA PHE A 18 8.12 10.78 0.11
C PHE A 18 8.26 11.84 -0.98
N GLU A 19 8.44 11.41 -2.21
CA GLU A 19 8.56 12.28 -3.38
C GLU A 19 7.18 12.49 -4.02
N ASN A 20 6.95 13.69 -4.54
CA ASN A 20 5.73 14.08 -5.28
C ASN A 20 4.41 13.94 -4.50
N ILE A 21 4.45 13.97 -3.17
CA ILE A 21 3.24 13.84 -2.33
C ILE A 21 2.21 14.95 -2.61
N LYS A 22 2.64 16.08 -3.16
CA LYS A 22 1.78 17.21 -3.52
C LYS A 22 0.93 16.93 -4.76
N ASP A 23 1.32 15.97 -5.57
CA ASP A 23 0.63 15.62 -6.82
C ASP A 23 -0.58 14.70 -6.58
N ILE A 24 -0.77 14.24 -5.34
CA ILE A 24 -1.93 13.41 -4.98
C ILE A 24 -3.18 14.30 -4.92
N PRO A 25 -4.24 14.00 -5.71
CA PRO A 25 -5.46 14.80 -5.68
C PRO A 25 -6.16 14.70 -4.32
N GLU A 26 -6.80 15.77 -3.91
CA GLU A 26 -7.53 15.87 -2.65
C GLU A 26 -9.04 15.79 -2.88
N ASN A 27 -9.78 15.40 -1.84
CA ASN A 27 -11.25 15.32 -1.85
C ASN A 27 -11.84 14.39 -2.92
N VAL A 28 -11.08 13.37 -3.33
CA VAL A 28 -11.50 12.32 -4.25
C VAL A 28 -11.19 10.95 -3.67
N PRO A 29 -11.89 9.88 -4.10
CA PRO A 29 -11.48 8.52 -3.74
C PRO A 29 -10.13 8.20 -4.34
N LEU A 30 -9.27 7.52 -3.57
CA LEU A 30 -7.93 7.14 -4.02
C LEU A 30 -7.68 5.64 -3.85
N ILE A 31 -6.95 5.06 -4.79
CA ILE A 31 -6.46 3.69 -4.72
C ILE A 31 -4.94 3.73 -4.87
N PHE A 32 -4.23 3.66 -3.75
CA PHE A 32 -2.77 3.56 -3.76
C PHE A 32 -2.36 2.13 -4.12
N VAL A 33 -1.60 1.99 -5.18
CA VAL A 33 -1.07 0.71 -5.68
C VAL A 33 0.44 0.73 -5.59
N SER A 34 1.03 -0.20 -4.87
CA SER A 34 2.47 -0.18 -4.61
C SER A 34 3.08 -1.58 -4.63
N ASN A 35 4.38 -1.66 -4.95
CA ASN A 35 5.18 -2.82 -4.62
C ASN A 35 5.32 -2.96 -3.09
N HIS A 36 5.70 -4.15 -2.61
CA HIS A 36 5.75 -4.45 -1.17
C HIS A 36 7.09 -5.09 -0.80
N GLN A 37 7.83 -4.45 0.10
CA GLN A 37 9.18 -4.88 0.47
C GLN A 37 9.29 -5.26 1.96
N SER A 38 8.56 -4.57 2.85
CA SER A 38 8.64 -4.86 4.28
C SER A 38 7.37 -4.48 5.04
N LEU A 39 7.30 -4.83 6.32
CA LEU A 39 6.22 -4.39 7.21
C LEU A 39 6.25 -2.85 7.41
N TYR A 40 7.42 -2.25 7.28
CA TYR A 40 7.64 -0.82 7.46
C TYR A 40 7.02 0.03 6.35
N ASP A 41 6.69 -0.56 5.20
CA ASP A 41 5.93 0.10 4.12
C ASP A 41 4.57 0.57 4.65
N ILE A 42 3.85 -0.31 5.35
CA ILE A 42 2.53 -0.02 5.91
C ILE A 42 2.62 1.08 6.97
N ILE A 43 3.60 0.98 7.88
CA ILE A 43 3.80 1.94 8.98
C ILE A 43 4.11 3.33 8.42
N ALA A 44 5.00 3.41 7.42
CA ALA A 44 5.36 4.65 6.76
C ALA A 44 4.16 5.26 6.02
N MET A 45 3.43 4.47 5.22
CA MET A 45 2.28 4.96 4.49
C MET A 45 1.17 5.46 5.43
N ILE A 46 0.88 4.75 6.53
CA ILE A 46 -0.09 5.22 7.54
C ILE A 46 0.30 6.58 8.10
N TRP A 47 1.58 6.80 8.38
CA TRP A 47 2.03 8.05 8.99
C TRP A 47 2.12 9.19 7.99
N TYR A 48 2.80 8.99 6.89
CA TYR A 48 3.07 10.07 5.92
C TYR A 48 1.87 10.39 5.03
N LEU A 49 1.00 9.42 4.73
CA LEU A 49 -0.22 9.61 3.96
C LEU A 49 -1.49 9.74 4.84
N ARG A 50 -1.34 10.03 6.14
CA ARG A 50 -2.46 10.09 7.11
C ARG A 50 -3.60 11.02 6.70
N ARG A 51 -3.30 12.11 5.97
CA ARG A 51 -4.32 13.06 5.49
C ARG A 51 -5.29 12.42 4.50
N PHE A 52 -4.90 11.35 3.84
CA PHE A 52 -5.74 10.62 2.88
C PHE A 52 -6.53 9.47 3.52
N HIS A 53 -6.42 9.27 4.83
CA HIS A 53 -7.16 8.24 5.58
C HIS A 53 -7.03 6.83 5.01
N CYS A 54 -5.82 6.39 4.73
CA CYS A 54 -5.49 5.11 4.11
C CYS A 54 -6.08 3.90 4.84
N LYS A 55 -6.79 3.04 4.12
CA LYS A 55 -7.30 1.73 4.55
C LYS A 55 -6.63 0.64 3.73
N PHE A 56 -6.11 -0.37 4.40
CA PHE A 56 -5.30 -1.41 3.75
C PHE A 56 -6.12 -2.65 3.44
N VAL A 57 -5.89 -3.23 2.25
CA VAL A 57 -6.30 -4.60 1.94
C VAL A 57 -5.19 -5.52 2.40
N SER A 58 -5.40 -6.19 3.52
CA SER A 58 -4.37 -6.97 4.21
C SER A 58 -4.78 -8.43 4.38
N LYS A 59 -3.78 -9.30 4.54
CA LYS A 59 -3.98 -10.72 4.79
C LYS A 59 -4.58 -10.95 6.19
N LYS A 60 -5.57 -11.86 6.30
CA LYS A 60 -6.31 -12.16 7.54
C LYS A 60 -5.40 -12.47 8.73
N GLU A 61 -4.30 -13.18 8.49
CA GLU A 61 -3.36 -13.57 9.54
C GLU A 61 -2.64 -12.36 10.18
N LEU A 62 -2.51 -11.23 9.45
CA LEU A 62 -1.93 -10.00 10.00
C LEU A 62 -2.85 -9.30 11.02
N GLY A 63 -4.10 -9.70 11.09
CA GLY A 63 -5.03 -9.27 12.14
C GLY A 63 -4.68 -9.79 13.54
N LYS A 64 -3.69 -10.69 13.66
CA LYS A 64 -3.25 -11.30 14.93
C LYS A 64 -1.73 -11.27 15.02
N GLY A 65 -1.20 -11.22 16.24
CA GLY A 65 0.22 -11.48 16.53
C GLY A 65 1.17 -10.28 16.49
N ILE A 66 0.83 -9.17 15.86
CA ILE A 66 1.67 -7.95 15.83
C ILE A 66 0.90 -6.80 16.50
N PRO A 67 1.15 -6.48 17.77
CA PRO A 67 0.26 -5.65 18.59
C PRO A 67 -0.19 -4.34 17.93
N SER A 68 0.74 -3.56 17.35
CA SER A 68 0.41 -2.27 16.73
C SER A 68 -0.27 -2.41 15.36
N VAL A 69 0.23 -3.31 14.53
CA VAL A 69 -0.29 -3.53 13.16
C VAL A 69 -1.64 -4.20 13.23
N SER A 70 -1.76 -5.26 14.02
CA SER A 70 -3.02 -6.01 14.16
C SER A 70 -4.13 -5.13 14.76
N TYR A 71 -3.82 -4.27 15.71
CA TYR A 71 -4.77 -3.30 16.26
C TYR A 71 -5.25 -2.31 15.19
N ASN A 72 -4.33 -1.68 14.46
CA ASN A 72 -4.66 -0.73 13.39
C ASN A 72 -5.46 -1.38 12.26
N LEU A 73 -5.11 -2.61 11.86
CA LEU A 73 -5.83 -3.31 10.81
C LEU A 73 -7.26 -3.67 11.21
N ARG A 74 -7.50 -4.01 12.49
CA ARG A 74 -8.84 -4.36 12.99
C ARG A 74 -9.71 -3.14 13.29
N HIS A 75 -9.13 -2.08 13.84
CA HIS A 75 -9.86 -0.91 14.34
C HIS A 75 -9.71 0.34 13.49
N GLY A 76 -8.74 0.36 12.57
CA GLY A 76 -8.47 1.47 11.67
C GLY A 76 -9.32 1.50 10.39
N GLY A 77 -10.29 0.59 10.24
CA GLY A 77 -11.14 0.47 9.04
C GLY A 77 -10.43 -0.19 7.84
N SER A 78 -9.27 -0.80 8.03
CA SER A 78 -8.62 -1.66 7.04
C SER A 78 -9.37 -2.99 6.94
N VAL A 79 -9.25 -3.65 5.79
CA VAL A 79 -9.94 -4.92 5.54
C VAL A 79 -9.00 -6.11 5.56
N LEU A 80 -9.46 -7.19 6.17
CA LEU A 80 -8.72 -8.43 6.30
C LEU A 80 -9.34 -9.48 5.39
N ILE A 81 -8.58 -9.98 4.43
CA ILE A 81 -9.03 -10.96 3.44
C ILE A 81 -8.29 -12.28 3.56
N ASP A 82 -9.00 -13.36 3.31
CA ASP A 82 -8.41 -14.66 2.99
C ASP A 82 -8.25 -14.74 1.47
N ARG A 83 -7.01 -14.69 0.99
CA ARG A 83 -6.72 -14.72 -0.45
C ARG A 83 -7.02 -16.04 -1.11
N LYS A 84 -7.18 -17.10 -0.32
CA LYS A 84 -7.54 -18.43 -0.80
C LYS A 84 -9.07 -18.63 -0.86
N ASP A 85 -9.83 -17.71 -0.27
CA ASP A 85 -11.28 -17.74 -0.25
C ASP A 85 -11.86 -16.50 -0.96
N PRO A 86 -12.08 -16.58 -2.27
CA PRO A 86 -12.70 -15.48 -3.03
C PRO A 86 -14.11 -15.12 -2.54
N LYS A 87 -14.87 -16.08 -1.98
CA LYS A 87 -16.22 -15.82 -1.46
C LYS A 87 -16.18 -14.88 -0.26
N GLN A 88 -15.13 -14.96 0.56
CA GLN A 88 -14.90 -14.02 1.66
C GLN A 88 -14.25 -12.73 1.18
N ALA A 89 -13.24 -12.80 0.30
CA ALA A 89 -12.45 -11.64 -0.09
C ALA A 89 -13.23 -10.63 -0.95
N ILE A 90 -14.04 -11.09 -1.91
CA ILE A 90 -14.75 -10.22 -2.86
C ILE A 90 -15.71 -9.25 -2.16
N PRO A 91 -16.67 -9.70 -1.31
CA PRO A 91 -17.59 -8.78 -0.64
C PRO A 91 -16.87 -7.80 0.30
N VAL A 92 -15.79 -8.22 0.92
CA VAL A 92 -15.00 -7.37 1.83
C VAL A 92 -14.27 -6.25 1.06
N ILE A 93 -13.65 -6.56 -0.08
CA ILE A 93 -13.00 -5.54 -0.93
C ILE A 93 -14.05 -4.62 -1.57
N LYS A 94 -15.20 -5.17 -1.99
CA LYS A 94 -16.33 -4.39 -2.49
C LYS A 94 -16.79 -3.36 -1.45
N GLY A 95 -17.04 -3.77 -0.21
CA GLY A 95 -17.43 -2.86 0.86
C GLY A 95 -16.40 -1.74 1.13
N LEU A 96 -15.11 -2.06 1.05
CA LEU A 96 -14.06 -1.04 1.12
C LEU A 96 -14.12 -0.07 -0.07
N SER A 97 -14.38 -0.59 -1.27
CA SER A 97 -14.49 0.25 -2.48
C SER A 97 -15.64 1.23 -2.38
N GLU A 98 -16.80 0.76 -1.98
CA GLU A 98 -18.00 1.59 -1.76
C GLU A 98 -17.77 2.63 -0.65
N TYR A 99 -17.03 2.24 0.41
CA TYR A 99 -16.65 3.15 1.48
C TYR A 99 -15.74 4.29 0.98
N ILE A 100 -14.68 3.99 0.23
CA ILE A 100 -13.77 5.03 -0.29
C ILE A 100 -14.48 5.94 -1.29
N GLU A 101 -15.35 5.39 -2.14
CA GLU A 101 -16.16 6.16 -3.09
C GLU A 101 -17.06 7.16 -2.37
N LYS A 102 -17.82 6.66 -1.37
CA LYS A 102 -18.79 7.48 -0.62
C LYS A 102 -18.12 8.58 0.22
N TYR A 103 -17.02 8.25 0.91
CA TYR A 103 -16.42 9.15 1.89
C TYR A 103 -15.16 9.85 1.39
N LYS A 104 -14.80 9.67 0.11
CA LYS A 104 -13.59 10.25 -0.51
C LYS A 104 -12.33 9.92 0.32
N ARG A 105 -12.18 8.62 0.65
CA ARG A 105 -11.07 8.07 1.40
C ARG A 105 -10.14 7.28 0.50
N SER A 106 -9.15 6.62 1.07
CA SER A 106 -8.16 5.90 0.29
C SER A 106 -8.09 4.42 0.65
N ALA A 107 -8.00 3.57 -0.36
CA ALA A 107 -7.57 2.19 -0.22
C ALA A 107 -6.09 2.06 -0.58
N VAL A 108 -5.38 1.15 0.08
CA VAL A 108 -4.00 0.77 -0.25
C VAL A 108 -3.97 -0.72 -0.55
N ILE A 109 -3.43 -1.06 -1.70
CA ILE A 109 -3.26 -2.46 -2.10
C ILE A 109 -1.82 -2.71 -2.56
N PHE A 110 -1.29 -3.86 -2.14
CA PHE A 110 -0.02 -4.41 -2.61
C PHE A 110 -0.33 -5.63 -3.49
N PRO A 111 -0.43 -5.45 -4.82
CA PRO A 111 -0.91 -6.50 -5.71
C PRO A 111 0.04 -7.69 -5.83
N GLU A 112 1.31 -7.55 -5.45
CA GLU A 112 2.26 -8.68 -5.31
C GLU A 112 1.79 -9.75 -4.31
N GLY A 113 0.92 -9.38 -3.38
CA GLY A 113 0.37 -10.30 -2.39
C GLY A 113 1.35 -10.73 -1.29
N THR A 114 2.64 -10.62 -1.49
CA THR A 114 3.68 -10.95 -0.52
C THR A 114 4.84 -9.96 -0.62
N ARG A 115 5.63 -9.85 0.45
CA ARG A 115 6.79 -8.96 0.49
C ARG A 115 7.95 -9.50 -0.36
N SER A 116 8.64 -8.61 -1.07
CA SER A 116 9.91 -8.91 -1.71
C SER A 116 11.05 -8.81 -0.71
N LYS A 117 11.88 -9.85 -0.60
CA LYS A 117 13.05 -9.86 0.28
C LYS A 117 14.32 -9.30 -0.38
N THR A 118 14.26 -9.01 -1.66
CA THR A 118 15.41 -8.61 -2.48
C THR A 118 15.24 -7.23 -3.11
N GLY A 119 14.10 -6.58 -2.90
CA GLY A 119 13.73 -5.33 -3.55
C GLY A 119 13.13 -5.48 -4.94
N LYS A 120 13.30 -6.63 -5.60
CA LYS A 120 12.71 -6.89 -6.93
C LYS A 120 11.19 -7.00 -6.84
N ALA A 121 10.47 -6.41 -7.80
CA ALA A 121 9.03 -6.58 -7.90
C ALA A 121 8.67 -8.04 -8.21
N LYS A 122 7.48 -8.43 -7.77
CA LYS A 122 6.79 -9.63 -8.20
C LYS A 122 5.64 -9.26 -9.13
N GLU A 123 5.12 -10.23 -9.85
CA GLU A 123 3.95 -10.07 -10.71
C GLU A 123 2.74 -9.53 -9.90
N PHE A 124 2.01 -8.60 -10.50
CA PHE A 124 0.85 -7.98 -9.88
C PHE A 124 -0.42 -8.78 -10.14
N SER A 125 -1.08 -9.19 -9.08
CA SER A 125 -2.41 -9.80 -9.14
C SER A 125 -3.48 -8.75 -9.44
N GLN A 126 -4.30 -9.01 -10.46
CA GLN A 126 -5.33 -8.08 -10.94
C GLN A 126 -6.58 -8.06 -10.07
N SER A 127 -6.91 -9.18 -9.40
CA SER A 127 -8.24 -9.43 -8.82
C SER A 127 -8.68 -8.38 -7.80
N GLY A 128 -7.82 -8.01 -6.87
CA GLY A 128 -8.14 -7.03 -5.84
C GLY A 128 -8.32 -5.62 -6.40
N LEU A 129 -7.44 -5.21 -7.32
CA LEU A 129 -7.52 -3.90 -7.95
C LEU A 129 -8.75 -3.79 -8.87
N LYS A 130 -9.09 -4.87 -9.58
CA LYS A 130 -10.29 -4.91 -10.44
C LYS A 130 -11.57 -4.65 -9.65
N ILE A 131 -11.69 -5.23 -8.45
CA ILE A 131 -12.85 -4.99 -7.58
C ILE A 131 -12.86 -3.54 -7.07
N LEU A 132 -11.69 -3.03 -6.63
CA LEU A 132 -11.57 -1.65 -6.17
C LEU A 132 -12.01 -0.66 -7.26
N CYS A 133 -11.51 -0.79 -8.47
CA CYS A 133 -11.87 0.08 -9.60
C CYS A 133 -13.36 -0.05 -9.99
N LYS A 134 -13.89 -1.29 -10.00
CA LYS A 134 -15.29 -1.53 -10.38
C LYS A 134 -16.29 -0.81 -9.46
N TYR A 135 -16.03 -0.76 -8.15
CA TYR A 135 -16.95 -0.21 -7.16
C TYR A 135 -16.53 1.17 -6.62
N ALA A 136 -15.45 1.73 -7.15
CA ALA A 136 -15.03 3.12 -6.93
C ALA A 136 -14.67 3.76 -8.29
N PRO A 137 -15.66 3.97 -9.19
CA PRO A 137 -15.41 4.43 -10.56
C PRO A 137 -14.92 5.87 -10.64
N SER A 138 -15.19 6.72 -9.63
CA SER A 138 -14.67 8.08 -9.58
C SER A 138 -13.27 8.17 -8.97
N ALA A 139 -12.68 7.05 -8.57
CA ALA A 139 -11.38 7.01 -7.94
C ALA A 139 -10.23 7.31 -8.90
N TYR A 140 -9.11 7.74 -8.31
CA TYR A 140 -7.81 7.78 -8.97
C TYR A 140 -6.92 6.66 -8.44
N VAL A 141 -6.34 5.88 -9.34
CA VAL A 141 -5.24 4.98 -9.03
C VAL A 141 -3.96 5.81 -8.95
N VAL A 142 -3.28 5.72 -7.81
CA VAL A 142 -2.02 6.42 -7.55
C VAL A 142 -0.92 5.38 -7.40
N PRO A 143 -0.09 5.16 -8.43
CA PRO A 143 1.03 4.24 -8.34
C PRO A 143 2.09 4.79 -7.38
N ILE A 144 2.64 3.93 -6.52
CA ILE A 144 3.73 4.28 -5.59
C ILE A 144 4.84 3.26 -5.72
N THR A 145 6.06 3.71 -5.98
CA THR A 145 7.24 2.86 -5.92
C THR A 145 7.93 3.00 -4.58
N ILE A 146 8.12 1.86 -3.89
CA ILE A 146 8.88 1.78 -2.63
C ILE A 146 10.26 1.20 -2.90
N ASN A 147 11.29 1.91 -2.45
CA ASN A 147 12.68 1.51 -2.59
C ASN A 147 13.36 1.35 -1.23
N ASN A 148 14.25 0.37 -1.15
CA ASN A 148 15.14 0.07 -0.02
C ASN A 148 14.47 -0.41 1.28
N SER A 149 13.16 -0.52 1.36
CA SER A 149 12.46 -0.92 2.58
C SER A 149 12.80 -2.36 3.01
N TRP A 150 13.09 -3.26 2.06
CA TRP A 150 13.54 -4.63 2.33
C TRP A 150 14.85 -4.67 3.13
N LYS A 151 15.70 -3.64 3.02
CA LYS A 151 17.00 -3.57 3.70
C LYS A 151 16.86 -3.50 5.23
N ILE A 152 15.75 -2.93 5.74
CA ILE A 152 15.49 -2.90 7.19
C ILE A 152 15.42 -4.31 7.76
N VAL A 153 14.80 -5.25 7.02
CA VAL A 153 14.57 -6.64 7.45
C VAL A 153 15.47 -7.63 6.75
N LYS A 154 16.60 -7.17 6.19
CA LYS A 154 17.55 -7.99 5.43
C LYS A 154 18.04 -9.20 6.23
N TYR A 155 18.23 -9.04 7.52
CA TYR A 155 18.71 -10.09 8.42
C TYR A 155 17.56 -10.80 9.19
N GLY A 156 16.30 -10.55 8.82
CA GLY A 156 15.11 -11.04 9.51
C GLY A 156 14.50 -9.97 10.41
N PHE A 157 13.78 -10.42 11.47
CA PHE A 157 13.18 -9.48 12.43
C PHE A 157 14.19 -8.88 13.41
N PHE A 158 15.32 -9.53 13.60
CA PHE A 158 16.40 -9.05 14.45
C PHE A 158 17.74 -9.69 14.00
N PRO A 159 18.85 -8.91 13.93
CA PRO A 159 18.89 -7.45 14.09
C PRO A 159 18.27 -6.73 12.88
N LEU A 160 17.73 -5.52 13.09
CA LEU A 160 17.28 -4.68 12.01
C LEU A 160 18.48 -4.05 11.27
N GLY A 161 18.33 -3.83 9.98
CA GLY A 161 19.32 -3.10 9.19
C GLY A 161 19.43 -1.64 9.64
N LEU A 162 20.67 -1.12 9.72
CA LEU A 162 20.97 0.24 10.14
C LEU A 162 21.16 1.18 8.94
N GLY A 163 20.90 2.48 9.14
CA GLY A 163 21.24 3.54 8.19
C GLY A 163 20.50 3.46 6.85
N ASN A 164 19.30 2.90 6.82
CA ASN A 164 18.55 2.72 5.57
C ASN A 164 17.82 3.99 5.13
N HIS A 165 17.88 4.31 3.83
CA HIS A 165 17.15 5.42 3.23
C HIS A 165 16.01 4.90 2.36
N LEU A 166 14.80 4.92 2.89
CA LEU A 166 13.59 4.48 2.19
C LEU A 166 13.03 5.61 1.35
N THR A 167 12.70 5.31 0.10
CA THR A 167 12.06 6.28 -0.78
C THR A 167 10.72 5.74 -1.24
N PHE A 168 9.70 6.59 -1.14
CA PHE A 168 8.35 6.39 -1.64
C PHE A 168 8.10 7.40 -2.74
N VAL A 169 8.14 6.95 -3.99
CA VAL A 169 7.92 7.82 -5.16
C VAL A 169 6.46 7.72 -5.55
N ILE A 170 5.72 8.81 -5.39
CA ILE A 170 4.36 8.94 -5.89
C ILE A 170 4.42 9.29 -7.37
N HIS A 171 3.74 8.51 -8.20
CA HIS A 171 3.64 8.76 -9.63
C HIS A 171 2.33 9.44 -10.00
N LYS A 172 2.24 9.88 -11.26
CA LYS A 172 1.06 10.58 -11.78
C LYS A 172 -0.22 9.76 -11.53
N PRO A 173 -1.25 10.34 -10.89
CA PRO A 173 -2.53 9.69 -10.69
C PRO A 173 -3.23 9.39 -12.01
N LEU A 174 -3.90 8.24 -12.09
CA LEU A 174 -4.65 7.77 -13.25
C LEU A 174 -6.13 7.68 -12.87
N ALA A 175 -7.00 8.46 -13.51
CA ALA A 175 -8.43 8.38 -13.22
C ALA A 175 -9.01 7.06 -13.75
N VAL A 176 -9.71 6.32 -12.90
CA VAL A 176 -10.27 5.00 -13.26
C VAL A 176 -11.17 5.08 -14.49
N LYS A 177 -11.96 6.14 -14.62
CA LYS A 177 -12.90 6.37 -15.71
C LYS A 177 -12.26 6.59 -17.08
N ASP A 178 -10.98 6.96 -17.14
CA ASP A 178 -10.30 7.36 -18.38
C ASP A 178 -9.61 6.19 -19.09
N TYR A 179 -9.64 4.99 -18.50
CA TYR A 179 -8.92 3.81 -18.99
C TYR A 179 -9.79 2.56 -18.95
N SER A 180 -9.57 1.60 -19.85
CA SER A 180 -9.98 0.22 -19.60
C SER A 180 -9.22 -0.33 -18.38
N PHE A 181 -9.76 -1.36 -17.73
CA PHE A 181 -9.08 -1.93 -16.56
C PHE A 181 -7.71 -2.51 -16.94
N GLU A 182 -7.62 -3.14 -18.09
CA GLU A 182 -6.40 -3.77 -18.61
C GLU A 182 -5.30 -2.72 -18.85
N GLU A 183 -5.62 -1.61 -19.49
CA GLU A 183 -4.69 -0.49 -19.71
C GLU A 183 -4.27 0.17 -18.39
N LEU A 184 -5.22 0.36 -17.47
CA LEU A 184 -4.95 0.95 -16.14
C LEU A 184 -3.98 0.07 -15.35
N MET A 185 -4.20 -1.25 -15.38
CA MET A 185 -3.37 -2.23 -14.70
C MET A 185 -1.95 -2.25 -15.27
N GLU A 186 -1.83 -2.36 -16.59
CA GLU A 186 -0.53 -2.36 -17.28
C GLU A 186 0.27 -1.09 -17.00
N LYS A 187 -0.35 0.08 -17.16
CA LYS A 187 0.29 1.36 -16.85
C LYS A 187 0.73 1.46 -15.40
N THR A 188 -0.12 1.01 -14.48
CA THR A 188 0.16 1.04 -13.05
C THR A 188 1.35 0.15 -12.71
N GLU A 189 1.34 -1.11 -13.15
CA GLU A 189 2.41 -2.07 -12.90
C GLU A 189 3.73 -1.59 -13.52
N LYS A 190 3.72 -1.23 -14.81
CA LYS A 190 4.89 -0.70 -15.51
C LYS A 190 5.50 0.50 -14.78
N THR A 191 4.68 1.44 -14.36
CA THR A 191 5.13 2.65 -13.65
C THR A 191 5.79 2.31 -12.32
N VAL A 192 5.17 1.42 -11.52
CA VAL A 192 5.73 1.01 -10.22
C VAL A 192 7.03 0.25 -10.41
N VAL A 193 7.08 -0.71 -11.34
CA VAL A 193 8.25 -1.56 -11.58
C VAL A 193 9.43 -0.75 -12.13
N GLN A 194 9.19 0.16 -13.06
CA GLN A 194 10.25 1.02 -13.62
C GLN A 194 10.85 2.00 -12.61
N GLY A 195 10.10 2.36 -11.57
CA GLY A 195 10.59 3.21 -10.48
C GLY A 195 11.48 2.48 -9.46
N ILE A 196 11.57 1.15 -9.52
CA ILE A 196 12.37 0.37 -8.57
C ILE A 196 13.87 0.54 -8.85
N LYS A 197 14.59 0.94 -7.79
CA LYS A 197 16.06 1.04 -7.76
C LYS A 197 16.58 -0.04 -6.81
N ILE A 198 17.46 -0.91 -7.31
CA ILE A 198 18.07 -2.01 -6.57
C ILE A 198 19.53 -1.67 -6.23
#